data_4c54ec2810b84fc17f5639528a9da917
#
_entry.id   4c54ec2810b84fc17f5639528a9da917
#
_cell.length_a   1.000
_cell.length_b   1.000
_cell.length_c   1.000
_cell.angle_alpha   90.00
_cell.angle_beta   90.00
_cell.angle_gamma   90.00
#
_symmetry.space_group_name_H-M   'P 1'
#
loop_
_entity.id
_entity.type
_entity.pdbx_description
1 polymer ?
#
loop_
_entity_poly.entity_id
_entity_poly.type
_entity_poly.pdbx_seq_one_letter_code
_entity_poly.pdbx_strand_id
1 'polypeptide(L)'
;MYAVLKSFGLKGLNGFPVEVEADISGGMPALSIVGLPDSAVRESGDRVHAALKNLGFKWPDRRITINLAPADVRKTGPVYDLPLLLAVLAASGQLEPPPKDMAFLGELALDGSLRPVSGVLPMALEAAAGGVRALYVPAENAAEAAEACGSEMQVYPAATARQVVDALRGIQPILPTMPVPFDPADAWNHVPDFADVCGQPLARRAMVIAAAGGHNVLLVGAPGTGKSMLARRLPGILPPLTREEAVETTKIYSIAGQMPAGRGLVTARPFRSPHHSASSAALAGGGALFRPGECSLANCGVLFLDELPEFSRESLEVLRQPLEDGCITVSRAAGSATYPSRFQLVAAMNPCKCGYYGHPTRACTCSPSAVRQYRSRVSGPLLDRIDLCVEMDPVAFDELHTSTPAESSADLRKQVLAARAVQARRYAAPGYEGVRCNAQLTAGQVRRVCRMTPAAERLLRASYDTLGLSARAHDRILRVARTVADLAGKQLLDEEALLEALQYRAQEKVETF
;
A
#
# COMPACT_ATOMS: atom_id res chain seq x y z
N MET A 1 22.58 40.23 2.68
CA MET A 1 22.95 39.21 3.66
C MET A 1 22.36 37.90 3.15
N TYR A 2 23.15 36.80 3.13
CA TYR A 2 22.82 35.56 2.44
C TYR A 2 22.90 34.36 3.42
N ALA A 3 21.95 33.43 3.32
CA ALA A 3 21.95 32.22 4.08
C ALA A 3 21.41 31.05 3.23
N VAL A 4 21.92 29.83 3.44
CA VAL A 4 21.48 28.60 2.76
C VAL A 4 21.19 27.55 3.79
N LEU A 5 20.00 26.94 3.69
CA LEU A 5 19.59 25.81 4.51
C LEU A 5 19.17 24.63 3.63
N LYS A 6 19.32 23.42 4.16
CA LYS A 6 18.85 22.21 3.49
C LYS A 6 17.42 21.86 3.88
N SER A 7 16.65 21.45 2.91
CA SER A 7 15.33 20.86 3.04
C SER A 7 15.18 19.74 2.01
N PHE A 8 14.01 19.09 1.99
CA PHE A 8 13.70 18.03 1.03
C PHE A 8 12.28 18.19 0.51
N GLY A 9 12.07 17.75 -0.73
CA GLY A 9 10.77 17.70 -1.37
C GLY A 9 10.44 16.29 -1.84
N LEU A 10 9.26 16.11 -2.44
CA LEU A 10 8.78 14.83 -2.95
C LEU A 10 8.64 14.83 -4.47
N LYS A 11 9.10 13.73 -5.10
CA LYS A 11 8.85 13.41 -6.50
C LYS A 11 8.43 11.95 -6.61
N GLY A 12 7.13 11.71 -6.77
CA GLY A 12 6.57 10.35 -6.67
C GLY A 12 6.80 9.73 -5.29
N LEU A 13 7.48 8.60 -5.22
CA LEU A 13 7.83 7.88 -3.98
C LEU A 13 9.18 8.29 -3.36
N ASN A 14 9.91 9.18 -3.99
CA ASN A 14 11.27 9.51 -3.57
C ASN A 14 11.35 10.95 -3.07
N GLY A 15 12.19 11.14 -2.06
CA GLY A 15 12.64 12.47 -1.68
C GLY A 15 13.61 13.04 -2.72
N PHE A 16 13.79 14.34 -2.72
CA PHE A 16 14.88 15.01 -3.43
C PHE A 16 15.37 16.21 -2.60
N PRO A 17 16.67 16.53 -2.64
CA PRO A 17 17.22 17.64 -1.86
C PRO A 17 16.73 18.99 -2.40
N VAL A 18 16.48 19.93 -1.50
CA VAL A 18 16.13 21.31 -1.79
C VAL A 18 17.03 22.23 -0.96
N GLU A 19 17.71 23.15 -1.63
CA GLU A 19 18.43 24.23 -0.97
C GLU A 19 17.52 25.46 -0.88
N VAL A 20 17.35 25.96 0.34
CA VAL A 20 16.57 27.15 0.65
C VAL A 20 17.56 28.31 0.85
N GLU A 21 17.69 29.13 -0.18
CA GLU A 21 18.59 30.27 -0.19
C GLU A 21 17.81 31.56 0.09
N ALA A 22 18.19 32.30 1.11
CA ALA A 22 17.58 33.59 1.42
C ALA A 22 18.60 34.73 1.26
N ASP A 23 18.24 35.74 0.49
CA ASP A 23 19.01 37.00 0.37
C ASP A 23 18.18 38.19 0.83
N ILE A 24 18.79 39.05 1.66
CA ILE A 24 18.22 40.30 2.12
C ILE A 24 19.03 41.45 1.54
N SER A 25 18.45 42.15 0.58
CA SER A 25 19.05 43.27 -0.16
C SER A 25 18.36 44.60 0.17
N GLY A 26 19.00 45.72 -0.19
CA GLY A 26 18.39 47.05 -0.08
C GLY A 26 17.21 47.20 -1.04
N GLY A 27 16.22 48.01 -0.67
CA GLY A 27 15.06 48.31 -1.49
C GLY A 27 13.77 48.37 -0.68
N MET A 28 12.64 48.60 -1.37
CA MET A 28 11.33 48.59 -0.73
C MET A 28 11.01 47.17 -0.14
N PRO A 29 10.42 47.11 1.05
CA PRO A 29 10.04 45.83 1.66
C PRO A 29 9.18 45.01 0.72
N ALA A 30 9.65 43.82 0.37
CA ALA A 30 8.94 42.86 -0.46
C ALA A 30 9.49 41.47 -0.20
N LEU A 31 8.63 40.43 -0.35
CA LEU A 31 9.02 39.04 -0.33
C LEU A 31 8.78 38.39 -1.70
N SER A 32 9.79 37.73 -2.22
CA SER A 32 9.70 36.97 -3.48
C SER A 32 10.23 35.57 -3.26
N ILE A 33 9.43 34.54 -3.62
CA ILE A 33 9.84 33.12 -3.58
C ILE A 33 9.94 32.65 -5.03
N VAL A 34 11.12 32.18 -5.42
CA VAL A 34 11.43 31.66 -6.77
C VAL A 34 11.89 30.21 -6.71
N GLY A 35 12.03 29.52 -7.86
CA GLY A 35 12.43 28.12 -7.93
C GLY A 35 11.24 27.16 -8.14
N LEU A 36 10.28 27.56 -8.99
CA LEU A 36 9.07 26.81 -9.34
C LEU A 36 8.16 26.45 -8.13
N PRO A 37 7.84 27.42 -7.23
CA PRO A 37 6.92 27.18 -6.14
C PRO A 37 5.48 26.95 -6.65
N ASP A 38 4.73 26.01 -6.03
CA ASP A 38 3.28 25.94 -6.21
C ASP A 38 2.55 27.04 -5.41
N SER A 39 1.21 27.02 -5.41
CA SER A 39 0.41 28.00 -4.65
C SER A 39 0.68 27.90 -3.15
N ALA A 40 0.76 26.68 -2.61
CA ALA A 40 0.96 26.45 -1.18
C ALA A 40 2.34 26.98 -0.70
N VAL A 41 3.38 26.80 -1.51
CA VAL A 41 4.72 27.36 -1.24
C VAL A 41 4.74 28.88 -1.36
N ARG A 42 3.96 29.49 -2.26
CA ARG A 42 3.85 30.95 -2.33
C ARG A 42 3.16 31.54 -1.10
N GLU A 43 2.12 30.88 -0.61
CA GLU A 43 1.42 31.25 0.63
C GLU A 43 2.28 31.07 1.89
N SER A 44 3.38 30.28 1.83
CA SER A 44 4.34 30.15 2.92
C SER A 44 4.89 31.50 3.37
N GLY A 45 5.01 32.46 2.45
CA GLY A 45 5.47 33.81 2.78
C GLY A 45 4.64 34.50 3.86
N ASP A 46 3.32 34.41 3.75
CA ASP A 46 2.39 34.99 4.73
C ASP A 46 2.42 34.27 6.07
N ARG A 47 2.50 32.89 6.03
CA ARG A 47 2.61 32.09 7.25
C ARG A 47 3.92 32.35 7.98
N VAL A 48 5.03 32.39 7.26
CA VAL A 48 6.37 32.70 7.82
C VAL A 48 6.41 34.10 8.43
N HIS A 49 5.85 35.11 7.75
CA HIS A 49 5.79 36.47 8.27
C HIS A 49 4.99 36.55 9.58
N ALA A 50 3.79 35.96 9.60
CA ALA A 50 2.94 35.94 10.80
C ALA A 50 3.59 35.16 11.96
N ALA A 51 4.11 33.96 11.70
CA ALA A 51 4.77 33.13 12.69
C ALA A 51 6.01 33.83 13.29
N LEU A 52 6.85 34.42 12.44
CA LEU A 52 8.04 35.13 12.88
C LEU A 52 7.70 36.27 13.85
N LYS A 53 6.67 37.09 13.53
CA LYS A 53 6.17 38.14 14.39
C LYS A 53 5.63 37.62 15.71
N ASN A 54 4.81 36.57 15.67
CA ASN A 54 4.18 36.00 16.87
C ASN A 54 5.21 35.29 17.78
N LEU A 55 6.31 34.82 17.22
CA LEU A 55 7.46 34.28 17.96
C LEU A 55 8.37 35.39 18.56
N GLY A 56 8.07 36.67 18.33
CA GLY A 56 8.83 37.81 18.87
C GLY A 56 10.12 38.16 18.10
N PHE A 57 10.27 37.67 16.89
CA PHE A 57 11.36 38.03 16.00
C PHE A 57 10.99 39.24 15.12
N LYS A 58 12.00 39.95 14.62
CA LYS A 58 11.79 41.13 13.76
C LYS A 58 11.75 40.70 12.29
N TRP A 59 10.70 41.09 11.57
CA TRP A 59 10.69 40.99 10.12
C TRP A 59 11.60 42.06 9.52
N PRO A 60 12.48 41.67 8.57
CA PRO A 60 13.37 42.67 7.94
C PRO A 60 12.59 43.65 7.06
N ASP A 61 12.74 44.97 7.32
CA ASP A 61 12.16 46.03 6.50
C ASP A 61 12.99 46.29 5.22
N ARG A 62 13.25 45.22 4.47
CA ARG A 62 14.07 45.18 3.25
C ARG A 62 13.48 44.22 2.24
N ARG A 63 14.04 44.17 1.06
CA ARG A 63 13.67 43.18 0.04
C ARG A 63 14.26 41.84 0.40
N ILE A 64 13.40 40.84 0.53
CA ILE A 64 13.75 39.42 0.79
C ILE A 64 13.49 38.64 -0.48
N THR A 65 14.49 37.94 -0.98
CA THR A 65 14.35 37.00 -2.08
C THR A 65 14.72 35.61 -1.58
N ILE A 66 13.82 34.62 -1.74
CA ILE A 66 14.07 33.23 -1.38
C ILE A 66 14.09 32.42 -2.65
N ASN A 67 15.17 31.68 -2.89
CA ASN A 67 15.29 30.74 -3.99
C ASN A 67 15.24 29.30 -3.47
N LEU A 68 14.42 28.46 -4.10
CA LEU A 68 14.33 27.03 -3.81
C LEU A 68 15.01 26.25 -4.95
N ALA A 69 16.27 25.90 -4.75
CA ALA A 69 17.04 25.13 -5.73
C ALA A 69 16.83 23.60 -5.56
N PRO A 70 16.86 22.80 -6.65
CA PRO A 70 17.10 23.16 -8.04
C PRO A 70 15.83 23.72 -8.73
N ALA A 71 16.01 24.58 -9.73
CA ALA A 71 14.91 25.29 -10.41
C ALA A 71 14.15 24.45 -11.46
N ASP A 72 14.62 23.24 -11.78
CA ASP A 72 14.02 22.31 -12.75
C ASP A 72 12.95 21.41 -12.15
N VAL A 73 12.88 21.32 -10.80
CA VAL A 73 11.89 20.51 -10.09
C VAL A 73 10.89 21.42 -9.37
N ARG A 74 9.59 21.16 -9.57
CA ARG A 74 8.52 21.89 -8.90
C ARG A 74 8.49 21.57 -7.41
N LYS A 75 8.43 22.58 -6.56
CA LYS A 75 8.27 22.47 -5.11
C LYS A 75 6.80 22.56 -4.76
N THR A 76 6.31 21.58 -4.02
CA THR A 76 4.89 21.44 -3.69
C THR A 76 4.68 21.29 -2.19
N GLY A 77 3.60 21.91 -1.71
CA GLY A 77 3.15 21.77 -0.33
C GLY A 77 3.90 22.64 0.68
N PRO A 78 3.40 22.71 1.93
CA PRO A 78 3.89 23.65 2.94
C PRO A 78 5.12 23.16 3.72
N VAL A 79 5.75 22.06 3.31
CA VAL A 79 6.88 21.42 4.00
C VAL A 79 8.09 22.34 4.18
N TYR A 80 8.17 23.40 3.39
CA TYR A 80 9.27 24.35 3.38
C TYR A 80 9.09 25.51 4.36
N ASP A 81 7.97 25.64 5.06
CA ASP A 81 7.70 26.81 5.91
C ASP A 81 8.76 26.96 7.02
N LEU A 82 9.12 25.89 7.72
CA LEU A 82 10.16 25.91 8.74
C LEU A 82 11.52 26.33 8.18
N PRO A 83 12.08 25.70 7.13
CA PRO A 83 13.36 26.14 6.59
C PRO A 83 13.32 27.56 5.99
N LEU A 84 12.18 28.02 5.45
CA LEU A 84 12.01 29.41 5.01
C LEU A 84 12.13 30.41 6.17
N LEU A 85 11.46 30.12 7.31
CA LEU A 85 11.56 30.95 8.52
C LEU A 85 12.99 31.01 9.02
N LEU A 86 13.66 29.85 9.15
CA LEU A 86 15.04 29.80 9.63
C LEU A 86 16.02 30.51 8.68
N ALA A 87 15.80 30.38 7.36
CA ALA A 87 16.63 31.07 6.36
C ALA A 87 16.51 32.61 6.46
N VAL A 88 15.30 33.13 6.69
CA VAL A 88 15.08 34.57 6.93
C VAL A 88 15.76 35.04 8.23
N LEU A 89 15.65 34.25 9.32
CA LEU A 89 16.32 34.55 10.58
C LEU A 89 17.85 34.55 10.44
N ALA A 90 18.41 33.58 9.72
CA ALA A 90 19.83 33.49 9.48
C ALA A 90 20.33 34.65 8.58
N ALA A 91 19.62 34.90 7.47
CA ALA A 91 19.98 36.01 6.56
C ALA A 91 19.82 37.40 7.20
N SER A 92 18.95 37.55 8.22
CA SER A 92 18.81 38.81 8.96
C SER A 92 19.77 38.97 10.15
N GLY A 93 20.60 37.95 10.42
CA GLY A 93 21.55 37.96 11.55
C GLY A 93 20.88 37.75 12.90
N GLN A 94 19.62 37.32 12.94
CA GLN A 94 18.89 36.98 14.19
C GLN A 94 19.16 35.56 14.64
N LEU A 95 19.68 34.69 13.78
CA LEU A 95 20.14 33.35 14.06
C LEU A 95 21.50 33.13 13.36
N GLU A 96 22.40 32.41 14.01
CA GLU A 96 23.62 31.94 13.33
C GLU A 96 23.21 30.86 12.28
N PRO A 97 23.81 30.92 11.06
CA PRO A 97 23.49 29.91 10.05
C PRO A 97 23.74 28.50 10.56
N PRO A 98 22.74 27.61 10.52
CA PRO A 98 22.92 26.23 10.94
C PRO A 98 24.00 25.50 10.11
N PRO A 99 24.67 24.49 10.68
CA PRO A 99 25.59 23.62 9.96
C PRO A 99 24.98 22.99 8.71
N LYS A 100 25.82 22.76 7.68
CA LYS A 100 25.37 22.23 6.37
C LYS A 100 24.88 20.77 6.41
N ASP A 101 25.15 20.05 7.47
CA ASP A 101 24.71 18.67 7.73
C ASP A 101 23.37 18.62 8.50
N MET A 102 22.72 19.76 8.69
CA MET A 102 21.36 19.86 9.23
C MET A 102 20.33 20.12 8.14
N ALA A 103 19.13 19.54 8.31
CA ALA A 103 17.99 19.76 7.43
C ALA A 103 16.70 19.98 8.23
N PHE A 104 15.73 20.66 7.61
CA PHE A 104 14.51 21.11 8.27
C PHE A 104 13.30 20.85 7.40
N LEU A 105 12.23 20.29 7.99
CA LEU A 105 10.94 20.04 7.36
C LEU A 105 9.83 20.50 8.31
N GLY A 106 8.76 21.08 7.79
CA GLY A 106 7.57 21.37 8.60
C GLY A 106 6.72 22.49 8.06
N GLU A 107 5.42 22.37 8.24
CA GLU A 107 4.44 23.43 7.99
C GLU A 107 4.30 24.30 9.24
N LEU A 108 4.17 25.62 9.05
CA LEU A 108 3.95 26.58 10.14
C LEU A 108 2.46 26.95 10.25
N ALA A 109 1.95 26.91 11.46
CA ALA A 109 0.78 27.69 11.81
C ALA A 109 1.17 29.15 12.10
N LEU A 110 0.21 30.05 12.09
CA LEU A 110 0.44 31.49 12.26
C LEU A 110 1.02 31.86 13.64
N ASP A 111 0.80 31.03 14.65
CA ASP A 111 1.34 31.16 16.00
C ASP A 111 2.78 30.62 16.14
N GLY A 112 3.32 30.03 15.07
CA GLY A 112 4.64 29.41 15.05
C GLY A 112 4.68 27.95 15.51
N SER A 113 3.54 27.30 15.76
CA SER A 113 3.47 25.86 15.96
C SER A 113 3.75 25.12 14.64
N LEU A 114 4.33 23.92 14.75
CA LEU A 114 4.63 23.04 13.62
C LEU A 114 3.52 22.02 13.44
N ARG A 115 2.99 21.96 12.23
CA ARG A 115 1.99 20.99 11.80
C ARG A 115 2.63 19.82 11.05
N PRO A 116 2.08 18.60 11.17
CA PRO A 116 2.58 17.45 10.43
C PRO A 116 2.47 17.65 8.91
N VAL A 117 3.45 17.12 8.20
CA VAL A 117 3.52 17.16 6.74
C VAL A 117 3.52 15.74 6.16
N SER A 118 3.01 15.60 4.93
CA SER A 118 2.98 14.31 4.23
C SER A 118 4.33 13.99 3.61
N GLY A 119 4.69 12.69 3.58
CA GLY A 119 5.86 12.20 2.86
C GLY A 119 7.18 12.41 3.59
N VAL A 120 7.17 12.46 4.91
CA VAL A 120 8.39 12.71 5.69
C VAL A 120 9.34 11.50 5.61
N LEU A 121 8.86 10.26 5.64
CA LEU A 121 9.75 9.09 5.52
C LEU A 121 10.58 9.08 4.24
N PRO A 122 10.03 9.22 3.02
CA PRO A 122 10.87 9.27 1.82
C PRO A 122 11.83 10.47 1.80
N MET A 123 11.45 11.63 2.36
CA MET A 123 12.35 12.77 2.49
C MET A 123 13.48 12.51 3.50
N ALA A 124 13.18 11.85 4.63
CA ALA A 124 14.17 11.48 5.64
C ALA A 124 15.15 10.41 5.11
N LEU A 125 14.68 9.44 4.33
CA LEU A 125 15.56 8.45 3.67
C LEU A 125 16.53 9.11 2.69
N GLU A 126 16.08 10.09 1.92
CA GLU A 126 16.94 10.86 1.02
C GLU A 126 17.92 11.76 1.81
N ALA A 127 17.48 12.34 2.93
CA ALA A 127 18.34 13.12 3.81
C ALA A 127 19.48 12.27 4.38
N ALA A 128 19.18 11.06 4.86
CA ALA A 128 20.18 10.13 5.36
C ALA A 128 21.17 9.71 4.26
N ALA A 129 20.68 9.39 3.05
CA ALA A 129 21.53 9.07 1.90
C ALA A 129 22.40 10.27 1.48
N GLY A 130 21.90 11.50 1.64
CA GLY A 130 22.60 12.75 1.35
C GLY A 130 23.57 13.24 2.45
N GLY A 131 23.84 12.42 3.49
CA GLY A 131 24.80 12.71 4.55
C GLY A 131 24.31 13.77 5.56
N VAL A 132 22.99 13.96 5.70
CA VAL A 132 22.42 14.78 6.78
C VAL A 132 22.61 14.06 8.10
N ARG A 133 23.10 14.78 9.12
CA ARG A 133 23.30 14.24 10.47
C ARG A 133 22.20 14.64 11.45
N ALA A 134 21.54 15.76 11.22
CA ALA A 134 20.45 16.24 12.05
C ALA A 134 19.26 16.67 11.19
N LEU A 135 18.11 16.00 11.38
CA LEU A 135 16.86 16.30 10.69
C LEU A 135 15.82 16.78 11.70
N TYR A 136 15.38 18.04 11.57
CA TYR A 136 14.31 18.62 12.38
C TYR A 136 12.98 18.47 11.68
N VAL A 137 12.00 17.88 12.37
CA VAL A 137 10.66 17.59 11.81
C VAL A 137 9.56 17.93 12.83
N PRO A 138 8.31 18.12 12.40
CA PRO A 138 7.17 18.20 13.33
C PRO A 138 7.13 16.98 14.25
N ALA A 139 6.76 17.16 15.51
CA ALA A 139 6.77 16.11 16.52
C ALA A 139 5.94 14.87 16.11
N GLU A 140 4.82 15.07 15.41
CA GLU A 140 3.95 14.00 14.93
C GLU A 140 4.59 13.15 13.81
N ASN A 141 5.54 13.72 13.04
CA ASN A 141 6.26 13.00 11.99
C ASN A 141 7.55 12.32 12.48
N ALA A 142 7.98 12.59 13.72
CA ALA A 142 9.29 12.16 14.19
C ALA A 142 9.46 10.64 14.21
N ALA A 143 8.42 9.88 14.56
CA ALA A 143 8.46 8.43 14.61
C ALA A 143 8.72 7.82 13.22
N GLU A 144 8.00 8.28 12.17
CA GLU A 144 8.22 7.81 10.79
C GLU A 144 9.59 8.24 10.25
N ALA A 145 10.02 9.47 10.56
CA ALA A 145 11.32 9.99 10.14
C ALA A 145 12.48 9.21 10.77
N ALA A 146 12.34 8.81 12.03
CA ALA A 146 13.35 8.05 12.75
C ALA A 146 13.64 6.68 12.13
N GLU A 147 12.71 6.11 11.39
CA GLU A 147 12.91 4.85 10.65
C GLU A 147 13.93 4.96 9.49
N ALA A 148 14.18 6.18 9.04
CA ALA A 148 15.24 6.48 8.06
C ALA A 148 16.63 6.58 8.71
N CYS A 149 16.70 6.64 10.05
CA CYS A 149 17.97 6.78 10.75
C CYS A 149 18.83 5.53 10.56
N GLY A 150 19.98 5.74 9.92
CA GLY A 150 21.12 4.84 10.07
C GLY A 150 21.89 5.19 11.37
N SER A 151 23.12 4.73 11.48
CA SER A 151 24.00 5.04 12.62
C SER A 151 24.41 6.53 12.72
N GLU A 152 24.22 7.34 11.68
CA GLU A 152 24.80 8.67 11.57
C GLU A 152 23.77 9.82 11.64
N MET A 153 22.51 9.61 11.25
CA MET A 153 21.47 10.64 11.25
C MET A 153 20.61 10.56 12.51
N GLN A 154 20.34 11.71 13.13
CA GLN A 154 19.41 11.86 14.26
C GLN A 154 18.20 12.71 13.83
N VAL A 155 17.01 12.33 14.32
CA VAL A 155 15.75 13.06 14.08
C VAL A 155 15.32 13.78 15.33
N TYR A 156 15.11 15.09 15.20
CA TYR A 156 14.74 15.98 16.28
C TYR A 156 13.27 16.42 16.14
N PRO A 157 12.40 15.99 17.07
CA PRO A 157 10.98 16.35 17.08
C PRO A 157 10.80 17.77 17.59
N ALA A 158 10.05 18.60 16.88
CA ALA A 158 9.71 19.95 17.35
C ALA A 158 8.20 20.21 17.24
N ALA A 159 7.61 20.76 18.29
CA ALA A 159 6.23 21.20 18.27
C ALA A 159 6.07 22.67 17.80
N THR A 160 7.13 23.48 17.93
CA THR A 160 7.12 24.88 17.52
C THR A 160 8.46 25.28 16.86
N ALA A 161 8.43 26.26 15.98
CA ALA A 161 9.64 26.83 15.40
C ALA A 161 10.54 27.50 16.47
N ARG A 162 9.94 27.99 17.57
CA ARG A 162 10.71 28.52 18.71
C ARG A 162 11.62 27.49 19.33
N GLN A 163 11.13 26.25 19.56
CA GLN A 163 11.95 25.16 20.08
C GLN A 163 13.14 24.88 19.17
N VAL A 164 12.95 24.89 17.84
CA VAL A 164 14.04 24.70 16.88
C VAL A 164 15.08 25.82 17.00
N VAL A 165 14.65 27.08 17.06
CA VAL A 165 15.57 28.22 17.21
C VAL A 165 16.32 28.17 18.53
N ASP A 166 15.65 27.84 19.64
CA ASP A 166 16.27 27.74 20.97
C ASP A 166 17.28 26.58 21.03
N ALA A 167 16.98 25.46 20.35
CA ALA A 167 17.92 24.34 20.22
C ALA A 167 19.15 24.72 19.39
N LEU A 168 18.96 25.40 18.26
CA LEU A 168 20.07 25.88 17.41
C LEU A 168 20.95 26.93 18.10
N ARG A 169 20.38 27.71 19.02
CA ARG A 169 21.11 28.65 19.88
C ARG A 169 21.79 28.01 21.11
N GLY A 170 21.58 26.72 21.32
CA GLY A 170 22.08 26.00 22.49
C GLY A 170 21.37 26.38 23.82
N ILE A 171 20.20 27.05 23.75
CA ILE A 171 19.43 27.47 24.93
C ILE A 171 18.69 26.26 25.52
N GLN A 172 17.99 25.50 24.68
CA GLN A 172 17.24 24.32 25.12
C GLN A 172 17.44 23.17 24.10
N PRO A 173 18.17 22.12 24.44
CA PRO A 173 18.38 20.99 23.53
C PRO A 173 17.09 20.18 23.36
N ILE A 174 16.88 19.68 22.15
CA ILE A 174 15.81 18.71 21.84
C ILE A 174 16.44 17.34 21.84
N LEU A 175 15.80 16.36 22.50
CA LEU A 175 16.25 14.98 22.48
C LEU A 175 15.85 14.31 21.15
N PRO A 176 16.76 13.54 20.52
CA PRO A 176 16.43 12.85 19.27
C PRO A 176 15.42 11.73 19.50
N THR A 177 14.56 11.50 18.51
CA THR A 177 13.63 10.37 18.48
C THR A 177 14.37 9.11 18.06
N MET A 178 14.23 8.03 18.85
CA MET A 178 14.78 6.72 18.50
C MET A 178 13.81 5.97 17.57
N PRO A 179 14.34 5.18 16.60
CA PRO A 179 13.52 4.28 15.79
C PRO A 179 12.73 3.31 16.68
N VAL A 180 11.49 3.01 16.28
CA VAL A 180 10.68 2.00 16.95
C VAL A 180 11.15 0.62 16.50
N PRO A 181 11.42 -0.34 17.41
CA PRO A 181 11.80 -1.69 17.02
C PRO A 181 10.74 -2.31 16.09
N PHE A 182 11.17 -2.79 14.94
CA PHE A 182 10.30 -3.49 14.00
C PHE A 182 10.08 -4.92 14.49
N ASP A 183 8.88 -5.20 15.02
CA ASP A 183 8.47 -6.55 15.40
C ASP A 183 7.46 -7.11 14.38
N PRO A 184 7.83 -8.13 13.59
CA PRO A 184 6.90 -8.79 12.69
C PRO A 184 5.68 -9.41 13.40
N ALA A 185 5.76 -9.71 14.70
CA ALA A 185 4.65 -10.28 15.47
C ALA A 185 3.48 -9.30 15.67
N ASP A 186 3.73 -7.99 15.60
CA ASP A 186 2.68 -6.97 15.67
C ASP A 186 1.70 -7.00 14.48
N ALA A 187 2.08 -7.69 13.40
CA ALA A 187 1.29 -7.78 12.16
C ALA A 187 -0.14 -8.29 12.36
N TRP A 188 -0.41 -9.06 13.41
CA TRP A 188 -1.68 -9.76 13.61
C TRP A 188 -2.51 -9.27 14.80
N ASN A 189 -2.00 -8.32 15.60
CA ASN A 189 -2.60 -7.91 16.88
C ASN A 189 -4.05 -7.41 16.81
N HIS A 190 -4.51 -6.96 15.64
CA HIS A 190 -5.85 -6.40 15.47
C HIS A 190 -6.65 -7.06 14.35
N VAL A 191 -6.23 -8.25 13.89
CA VAL A 191 -6.91 -8.99 12.83
C VAL A 191 -7.87 -10.01 13.45
N PRO A 192 -9.15 -10.07 13.02
CA PRO A 192 -10.11 -11.06 13.51
C PRO A 192 -9.64 -12.49 13.25
N ASP A 193 -9.99 -13.43 14.15
CA ASP A 193 -9.56 -14.82 14.06
C ASP A 193 -10.43 -15.64 13.10
N PHE A 194 -9.84 -16.59 12.37
CA PHE A 194 -10.54 -17.57 11.55
C PHE A 194 -11.37 -18.56 12.38
N ALA A 195 -11.06 -18.72 13.66
CA ALA A 195 -11.84 -19.55 14.58
C ALA A 195 -13.30 -19.09 14.71
N ASP A 196 -13.58 -17.79 14.48
CA ASP A 196 -14.96 -17.26 14.50
C ASP A 196 -15.79 -17.62 13.25
N VAL A 197 -15.17 -18.23 12.23
CA VAL A 197 -15.86 -18.58 10.97
C VAL A 197 -16.48 -19.96 11.12
N CYS A 198 -17.80 -20.02 11.24
CA CYS A 198 -18.56 -21.26 11.27
C CYS A 198 -18.78 -21.79 9.85
N GLY A 199 -18.67 -23.11 9.67
CA GLY A 199 -18.86 -23.78 8.39
C GLY A 199 -17.85 -23.36 7.31
N GLN A 200 -18.29 -23.34 6.05
CA GLN A 200 -17.53 -22.86 4.88
C GLN A 200 -16.15 -23.56 4.67
N PRO A 201 -16.03 -24.90 4.78
CA PRO A 201 -14.73 -25.56 4.74
C PRO A 201 -13.98 -25.32 3.43
N LEU A 202 -14.69 -25.30 2.29
CA LEU A 202 -14.11 -25.05 0.97
C LEU A 202 -13.56 -23.62 0.86
N ALA A 203 -14.32 -22.63 1.32
CA ALA A 203 -13.89 -21.23 1.28
C ALA A 203 -12.71 -20.98 2.24
N ARG A 204 -12.72 -21.57 3.43
CA ARG A 204 -11.58 -21.50 4.37
C ARG A 204 -10.32 -22.12 3.74
N ARG A 205 -10.44 -23.30 3.12
CA ARG A 205 -9.32 -23.95 2.42
C ARG A 205 -8.81 -23.10 1.26
N ALA A 206 -9.70 -22.51 0.46
CA ALA A 206 -9.31 -21.59 -0.60
C ALA A 206 -8.55 -20.37 -0.07
N MET A 207 -8.93 -19.81 1.08
CA MET A 207 -8.20 -18.69 1.70
C MET A 207 -6.79 -19.10 2.16
N VAL A 208 -6.60 -20.33 2.65
CA VAL A 208 -5.27 -20.87 2.98
C VAL A 208 -4.41 -21.00 1.72
N ILE A 209 -4.97 -21.56 0.64
CA ILE A 209 -4.26 -21.68 -0.65
C ILE A 209 -3.93 -20.29 -1.19
N ALA A 210 -4.88 -19.36 -1.11
CA ALA A 210 -4.69 -17.98 -1.54
C ALA A 210 -3.55 -17.30 -0.75
N ALA A 211 -3.51 -17.44 0.57
CA ALA A 211 -2.46 -16.90 1.43
C ALA A 211 -1.09 -17.55 1.13
N ALA A 212 -1.08 -18.88 0.96
CA ALA A 212 0.14 -19.63 0.69
C ALA A 212 0.74 -19.33 -0.69
N GLY A 213 -0.10 -19.14 -1.72
CA GLY A 213 0.34 -18.93 -3.10
C GLY A 213 0.32 -17.48 -3.57
N GLY A 214 -0.31 -16.57 -2.84
CA GLY A 214 -0.55 -15.19 -3.29
C GLY A 214 -1.64 -15.08 -4.37
N HIS A 215 -2.60 -16.04 -4.38
CA HIS A 215 -3.63 -16.13 -5.41
C HIS A 215 -4.78 -15.16 -5.17
N ASN A 216 -5.31 -14.59 -6.24
CA ASN A 216 -6.52 -13.77 -6.21
C ASN A 216 -7.78 -14.65 -6.09
N VAL A 217 -8.76 -14.19 -5.31
CA VAL A 217 -9.95 -14.95 -4.94
C VAL A 217 -11.22 -14.21 -5.33
N LEU A 218 -12.18 -14.92 -5.89
CA LEU A 218 -13.58 -14.48 -6.04
C LEU A 218 -14.47 -15.35 -5.17
N LEU A 219 -15.19 -14.73 -4.24
CA LEU A 219 -16.20 -15.36 -3.40
C LEU A 219 -17.59 -15.08 -3.97
N VAL A 220 -18.32 -16.12 -4.36
CA VAL A 220 -19.68 -16.01 -4.91
C VAL A 220 -20.65 -16.66 -3.93
N GLY A 221 -21.70 -15.97 -3.51
CA GLY A 221 -22.68 -16.55 -2.58
C GLY A 221 -23.78 -15.58 -2.24
N ALA A 222 -24.87 -16.11 -1.68
CA ALA A 222 -26.02 -15.32 -1.25
C ALA A 222 -25.62 -14.27 -0.19
N PRO A 223 -26.42 -13.22 0.02
CA PRO A 223 -26.23 -12.31 1.15
C PRO A 223 -26.19 -13.07 2.49
N GLY A 224 -25.25 -12.72 3.36
CA GLY A 224 -25.12 -13.35 4.69
C GLY A 224 -24.29 -14.63 4.73
N THR A 225 -23.70 -15.12 3.63
CA THR A 225 -22.87 -16.34 3.61
C THR A 225 -21.46 -16.15 4.22
N GLY A 226 -21.09 -14.97 4.69
CA GLY A 226 -19.81 -14.73 5.37
C GLY A 226 -18.66 -14.29 4.46
N LYS A 227 -18.89 -13.89 3.18
CA LYS A 227 -17.86 -13.45 2.23
C LYS A 227 -16.93 -12.37 2.79
N SER A 228 -17.50 -11.27 3.26
CA SER A 228 -16.75 -10.14 3.82
C SER A 228 -16.07 -10.49 5.15
N MET A 229 -16.66 -11.43 5.92
CA MET A 229 -16.08 -11.95 7.16
C MET A 229 -14.79 -12.73 6.87
N LEU A 230 -14.77 -13.61 5.88
CA LEU A 230 -13.59 -14.36 5.45
C LEU A 230 -12.50 -13.42 4.89
N ALA A 231 -12.89 -12.48 4.03
CA ALA A 231 -11.94 -11.54 3.44
C ALA A 231 -11.17 -10.72 4.50
N ARG A 232 -11.87 -10.23 5.52
CA ARG A 232 -11.25 -9.43 6.62
C ARG A 232 -10.27 -10.23 7.48
N ARG A 233 -10.35 -11.57 7.47
CA ARG A 233 -9.47 -12.46 8.24
C ARG A 233 -8.22 -12.87 7.48
N LEU A 234 -8.20 -12.71 6.15
CA LEU A 234 -7.06 -13.10 5.31
C LEU A 234 -5.72 -12.50 5.79
N PRO A 235 -5.62 -11.21 6.17
CA PRO A 235 -4.35 -10.68 6.71
C PRO A 235 -3.83 -11.45 7.92
N GLY A 236 -4.70 -12.07 8.71
CA GLY A 236 -4.34 -12.86 9.90
C GLY A 236 -3.57 -14.14 9.62
N ILE A 237 -3.65 -14.65 8.39
CA ILE A 237 -2.94 -15.87 7.97
C ILE A 237 -1.84 -15.59 6.95
N LEU A 238 -1.69 -14.35 6.48
CA LEU A 238 -0.58 -13.96 5.60
C LEU A 238 0.74 -13.92 6.36
N PRO A 239 1.90 -14.18 5.70
CA PRO A 239 3.21 -13.94 6.29
C PRO A 239 3.34 -12.48 6.75
N PRO A 240 4.14 -12.18 7.78
CA PRO A 240 4.38 -10.80 8.19
C PRO A 240 5.07 -10.03 7.06
N LEU A 241 5.03 -8.69 7.10
CA LEU A 241 5.81 -7.87 6.20
C LEU A 241 7.30 -8.08 6.49
N THR A 242 8.14 -8.11 5.45
CA THR A 242 9.58 -7.89 5.64
C THR A 242 9.84 -6.43 5.95
N ARG A 243 11.02 -6.08 6.45
CA ARG A 243 11.35 -4.68 6.72
C ARG A 243 11.29 -3.84 5.44
N GLU A 244 11.75 -4.37 4.31
CA GLU A 244 11.69 -3.69 3.01
C GLU A 244 10.25 -3.46 2.56
N GLU A 245 9.36 -4.46 2.71
CA GLU A 245 7.93 -4.33 2.43
C GLU A 245 7.28 -3.29 3.35
N ALA A 246 7.63 -3.28 4.64
CA ALA A 246 7.13 -2.31 5.60
C ALA A 246 7.55 -0.88 5.25
N VAL A 247 8.82 -0.65 4.90
CA VAL A 247 9.33 0.66 4.46
C VAL A 247 8.64 1.12 3.18
N GLU A 248 8.51 0.24 2.17
CA GLU A 248 7.81 0.57 0.91
C GLU A 248 6.33 0.94 1.16
N THR A 249 5.64 0.16 1.97
CA THR A 249 4.24 0.43 2.35
C THR A 249 4.12 1.73 3.14
N THR A 250 5.03 1.96 4.10
CA THR A 250 5.04 3.18 4.91
C THR A 250 5.28 4.43 4.06
N LYS A 251 6.17 4.37 3.05
CA LYS A 251 6.35 5.49 2.09
C LYS A 251 5.03 5.87 1.42
N ILE A 252 4.24 4.88 0.99
CA ILE A 252 2.94 5.13 0.34
C ILE A 252 1.98 5.80 1.32
N TYR A 253 1.88 5.29 2.56
CA TYR A 253 1.02 5.85 3.60
C TYR A 253 1.46 7.26 4.03
N SER A 254 2.76 7.50 4.13
CA SER A 254 3.35 8.80 4.44
C SER A 254 2.98 9.85 3.38
N ILE A 255 3.15 9.52 2.08
CA ILE A 255 2.78 10.40 0.96
C ILE A 255 1.28 10.64 0.89
N ALA A 256 0.48 9.63 1.20
CA ALA A 256 -0.98 9.76 1.27
C ALA A 256 -1.46 10.63 2.45
N GLY A 257 -0.59 10.91 3.42
CA GLY A 257 -0.95 11.57 4.68
C GLY A 257 -1.84 10.70 5.57
N GLN A 258 -1.66 9.38 5.51
CA GLN A 258 -2.45 8.39 6.25
C GLN A 258 -1.62 7.61 7.28
N MET A 259 -0.46 8.13 7.66
CA MET A 259 0.32 7.52 8.75
C MET A 259 -0.40 7.68 10.10
N PRO A 260 -0.56 6.59 10.87
CA PRO A 260 -1.05 6.72 12.24
C PRO A 260 -0.06 7.49 13.10
N ALA A 261 -0.57 8.42 13.92
CA ALA A 261 0.27 9.23 14.80
C ALA A 261 1.13 8.35 15.73
N GLY A 262 2.40 8.69 15.88
CA GLY A 262 3.35 8.02 16.78
C GLY A 262 3.82 6.63 16.34
N ARG A 263 3.48 6.18 15.12
CA ARG A 263 4.02 4.93 14.55
C ARG A 263 5.17 5.22 13.60
N GLY A 264 6.21 4.37 13.68
CA GLY A 264 7.36 4.42 12.78
C GLY A 264 7.05 3.78 11.43
N LEU A 265 6.85 2.47 11.42
CA LEU A 265 6.52 1.70 10.22
C LEU A 265 5.10 1.12 10.28
N VAL A 266 4.52 0.89 9.09
CA VAL A 266 3.35 0.03 8.93
C VAL A 266 3.82 -1.42 9.06
N THR A 267 3.47 -2.07 10.16
CA THR A 267 3.87 -3.46 10.47
C THR A 267 2.83 -4.49 10.01
N ALA A 268 1.54 -4.13 10.03
CA ALA A 268 0.46 -4.99 9.57
C ALA A 268 0.26 -4.88 8.06
N ARG A 269 -0.06 -6.02 7.41
CA ARG A 269 -0.44 -6.00 6.00
C ARG A 269 -1.73 -5.18 5.82
N PRO A 270 -1.73 -4.17 4.94
CA PRO A 270 -2.91 -3.36 4.69
C PRO A 270 -4.11 -4.19 4.24
N PHE A 271 -5.29 -3.85 4.76
CA PHE A 271 -6.57 -4.33 4.27
C PHE A 271 -7.38 -3.13 3.81
N ARG A 272 -7.53 -2.98 2.49
CA ARG A 272 -8.29 -1.88 1.89
C ARG A 272 -9.60 -2.40 1.31
N SER A 273 -10.68 -1.74 1.67
CA SER A 273 -12.04 -2.12 1.24
C SER A 273 -12.79 -0.88 0.77
N PRO A 274 -12.48 -0.36 -0.44
CA PRO A 274 -13.21 0.78 -0.98
C PRO A 274 -14.67 0.42 -1.24
N HIS A 275 -15.55 1.38 -1.05
CA HIS A 275 -16.96 1.25 -1.38
C HIS A 275 -17.14 1.11 -2.90
N HIS A 276 -18.15 0.40 -3.37
CA HIS A 276 -18.38 0.18 -4.81
C HIS A 276 -18.62 1.47 -5.62
N SER A 277 -19.01 2.57 -4.97
CA SER A 277 -19.11 3.90 -5.58
C SER A 277 -17.76 4.61 -5.80
N ALA A 278 -16.64 4.00 -5.41
CA ALA A 278 -15.32 4.59 -5.60
C ALA A 278 -15.02 4.83 -7.08
N SER A 279 -14.55 6.04 -7.41
CA SER A 279 -14.16 6.39 -8.75
C SER A 279 -12.86 5.69 -9.19
N SER A 280 -12.61 5.63 -10.49
CA SER A 280 -11.34 5.16 -11.05
C SER A 280 -10.13 5.91 -10.47
N ALA A 281 -10.25 7.22 -10.22
CA ALA A 281 -9.22 8.03 -9.58
C ALA A 281 -9.02 7.69 -8.10
N ALA A 282 -10.05 7.28 -7.37
CA ALA A 282 -9.92 6.82 -6.00
C ALA A 282 -9.15 5.48 -5.94
N LEU A 283 -9.37 4.58 -6.88
CA LEU A 283 -8.67 3.30 -6.97
C LEU A 283 -7.23 3.46 -7.46
N ALA A 284 -7.02 4.19 -8.56
CA ALA A 284 -5.70 4.37 -9.18
C ALA A 284 -4.82 5.36 -8.44
N GLY A 285 -5.43 6.37 -7.87
CA GLY A 285 -4.74 7.57 -7.44
C GLY A 285 -4.86 8.71 -8.43
N GLY A 286 -4.40 9.88 -8.05
CA GLY A 286 -4.48 11.07 -8.91
C GLY A 286 -4.51 12.39 -8.17
N GLY A 287 -5.23 13.34 -8.76
CA GLY A 287 -5.27 14.72 -8.29
C GLY A 287 -4.06 15.54 -8.72
N ALA A 288 -4.01 16.80 -8.28
CA ALA A 288 -2.93 17.72 -8.62
C ALA A 288 -1.58 17.33 -8.00
N LEU A 289 -1.61 16.58 -6.90
CA LEU A 289 -0.44 16.13 -6.15
C LEU A 289 -0.07 14.67 -6.44
N PHE A 290 -0.63 14.04 -7.46
CA PHE A 290 -0.39 12.62 -7.81
C PHE A 290 -0.51 11.66 -6.63
N ARG A 291 -1.48 11.84 -5.73
CA ARG A 291 -1.62 11.01 -4.53
C ARG A 291 -1.90 9.55 -4.89
N PRO A 292 -1.33 8.59 -4.13
CA PRO A 292 -1.62 7.17 -4.32
C PRO A 292 -3.09 6.88 -4.02
N GLY A 293 -3.67 5.95 -4.79
CA GLY A 293 -5.04 5.46 -4.60
C GLY A 293 -5.10 4.17 -3.78
N GLU A 294 -6.32 3.60 -3.67
CA GLU A 294 -6.57 2.38 -2.87
C GLU A 294 -5.74 1.18 -3.32
N CYS A 295 -5.44 1.04 -4.63
CA CYS A 295 -4.56 -0.01 -5.14
C CYS A 295 -3.15 0.09 -4.54
N SER A 296 -2.60 1.31 -4.46
CA SER A 296 -1.28 1.53 -3.88
C SER A 296 -1.31 1.46 -2.35
N LEU A 297 -2.37 1.92 -1.71
CA LEU A 297 -2.57 1.79 -0.26
C LEU A 297 -2.72 0.32 0.17
N ALA A 298 -3.17 -0.56 -0.74
CA ALA A 298 -3.23 -2.01 -0.51
C ALA A 298 -1.88 -2.72 -0.75
N ASN A 299 -0.82 -2.00 -1.12
CA ASN A 299 0.48 -2.60 -1.45
C ASN A 299 0.97 -3.57 -0.36
N CYS A 300 1.47 -4.73 -0.76
CA CYS A 300 1.89 -5.82 0.12
C CYS A 300 0.79 -6.36 1.05
N GLY A 301 -0.48 -6.03 0.80
CA GLY A 301 -1.64 -6.39 1.60
C GLY A 301 -2.79 -6.98 0.76
N VAL A 302 -4.01 -6.65 1.15
CA VAL A 302 -5.25 -7.15 0.55
C VAL A 302 -6.10 -5.98 0.06
N LEU A 303 -6.50 -6.04 -1.21
CA LEU A 303 -7.57 -5.20 -1.75
C LEU A 303 -8.85 -6.02 -1.79
N PHE A 304 -9.84 -5.65 -0.99
CA PHE A 304 -11.14 -6.31 -0.94
C PHE A 304 -12.18 -5.49 -1.67
N LEU A 305 -12.81 -6.09 -2.70
CA LEU A 305 -13.89 -5.47 -3.46
C LEU A 305 -15.19 -6.24 -3.18
N ASP A 306 -16.02 -5.68 -2.30
CA ASP A 306 -17.36 -6.22 -2.05
C ASP A 306 -18.33 -5.77 -3.14
N GLU A 307 -19.34 -6.58 -3.43
CA GLU A 307 -20.34 -6.27 -4.47
C GLU A 307 -19.68 -5.95 -5.82
N LEU A 308 -18.72 -6.75 -6.25
CA LEU A 308 -17.88 -6.51 -7.44
C LEU A 308 -18.65 -6.04 -8.68
N PRO A 309 -19.85 -6.59 -9.06
CA PRO A 309 -20.60 -6.13 -10.23
C PRO A 309 -21.25 -4.74 -10.06
N GLU A 310 -21.23 -4.15 -8.86
CA GLU A 310 -21.79 -2.80 -8.63
C GLU A 310 -20.77 -1.68 -8.85
N PHE A 311 -19.48 -2.02 -8.96
CA PHE A 311 -18.46 -1.05 -9.38
C PHE A 311 -18.67 -0.61 -10.83
N SER A 312 -18.31 0.62 -11.13
CA SER A 312 -18.31 1.10 -12.51
C SER A 312 -17.31 0.33 -13.36
N ARG A 313 -17.60 0.14 -14.64
CA ARG A 313 -16.70 -0.55 -15.56
C ARG A 313 -15.32 0.12 -15.62
N GLU A 314 -15.27 1.45 -15.60
CA GLU A 314 -14.03 2.22 -15.61
C GLU A 314 -13.20 1.96 -14.36
N SER A 315 -13.84 1.87 -13.19
CA SER A 315 -13.17 1.54 -11.93
C SER A 315 -12.56 0.14 -11.94
N LEU A 316 -13.26 -0.84 -12.52
CA LEU A 316 -12.75 -2.21 -12.64
C LEU A 316 -11.61 -2.35 -13.67
N GLU A 317 -11.66 -1.59 -14.78
CA GLU A 317 -10.58 -1.63 -15.79
C GLU A 317 -9.25 -1.11 -15.26
N VAL A 318 -9.26 -0.16 -14.31
CA VAL A 318 -8.03 0.35 -13.66
C VAL A 318 -7.25 -0.74 -12.94
N LEU A 319 -7.91 -1.78 -12.44
CA LEU A 319 -7.27 -2.89 -11.71
C LEU A 319 -6.39 -3.78 -12.61
N ARG A 320 -6.54 -3.69 -13.93
CA ARG A 320 -5.80 -4.56 -14.86
C ARG A 320 -4.30 -4.36 -14.78
N GLN A 321 -3.86 -3.10 -14.77
CA GLN A 321 -2.43 -2.78 -14.69
C GLN A 321 -1.79 -3.28 -13.39
N PRO A 322 -2.29 -2.94 -12.17
CA PRO A 322 -1.66 -3.41 -10.94
C PRO A 322 -1.70 -4.93 -10.78
N LEU A 323 -2.72 -5.62 -11.30
CA LEU A 323 -2.80 -7.08 -11.25
C LEU A 323 -1.82 -7.78 -12.23
N GLU A 324 -1.34 -7.09 -13.28
CA GLU A 324 -0.34 -7.60 -14.21
C GLU A 324 1.07 -7.17 -13.81
N ASP A 325 1.26 -5.86 -13.61
CA ASP A 325 2.58 -5.25 -13.48
C ASP A 325 3.01 -5.06 -12.02
N GLY A 326 2.08 -5.22 -11.05
CA GLY A 326 2.36 -4.94 -9.63
C GLY A 326 2.62 -3.47 -9.32
N CYS A 327 2.28 -2.58 -10.24
CA CYS A 327 2.40 -1.13 -10.09
C CYS A 327 1.27 -0.41 -10.83
N ILE A 328 1.05 0.86 -10.47
CA ILE A 328 0.11 1.73 -11.14
C ILE A 328 0.77 3.07 -11.48
N THR A 329 0.58 3.53 -12.70
CA THR A 329 1.13 4.80 -13.16
C THR A 329 0.03 5.82 -13.30
N VAL A 330 0.14 6.90 -12.56
CA VAL A 330 -0.75 8.07 -12.63
C VAL A 330 -0.08 9.11 -13.51
N SER A 331 -0.66 9.38 -14.68
CA SER A 331 -0.15 10.38 -15.63
C SER A 331 -1.11 11.55 -15.76
N ARG A 332 -0.58 12.77 -15.79
CA ARG A 332 -1.29 14.04 -16.01
C ARG A 332 -0.42 14.98 -16.85
N ALA A 333 -0.98 16.07 -17.32
CA ALA A 333 -0.21 17.08 -18.07
C ALA A 333 0.99 17.64 -17.29
N ALA A 334 0.93 17.65 -15.95
CA ALA A 334 1.98 18.13 -15.07
C ALA A 334 3.10 17.10 -14.79
N GLY A 335 2.96 15.84 -15.26
CA GLY A 335 3.94 14.78 -15.03
C GLY A 335 3.32 13.39 -14.83
N SER A 336 4.13 12.46 -14.35
CA SER A 336 3.68 11.11 -13.99
C SER A 336 4.34 10.64 -12.71
N ALA A 337 3.62 9.80 -11.95
CA ALA A 337 4.13 9.10 -10.79
C ALA A 337 3.72 7.63 -10.84
N THR A 338 4.67 6.72 -10.57
CA THR A 338 4.42 5.28 -10.51
C THR A 338 4.50 4.82 -9.07
N TYR A 339 3.48 4.08 -8.63
CA TYR A 339 3.37 3.54 -7.28
C TYR A 339 3.34 2.01 -7.32
N PRO A 340 4.03 1.33 -6.40
CA PRO A 340 3.85 -0.10 -6.19
C PRO A 340 2.39 -0.39 -5.82
N SER A 341 1.86 -1.49 -6.35
CA SER A 341 0.48 -1.91 -6.13
C SER A 341 0.42 -3.45 -6.15
N ARG A 342 1.32 -4.08 -5.40
CA ARG A 342 1.41 -5.53 -5.26
C ARG A 342 0.50 -5.99 -4.13
N PHE A 343 -0.78 -6.06 -4.40
CA PHE A 343 -1.79 -6.55 -3.46
C PHE A 343 -2.33 -7.91 -3.88
N GLN A 344 -2.94 -8.62 -2.94
CA GLN A 344 -3.78 -9.77 -3.21
C GLN A 344 -5.22 -9.30 -3.35
N LEU A 345 -5.84 -9.58 -4.50
CA LEU A 345 -7.24 -9.23 -4.73
C LEU A 345 -8.14 -10.29 -4.10
N VAL A 346 -9.06 -9.86 -3.24
CA VAL A 346 -10.21 -10.64 -2.83
C VAL A 346 -11.45 -9.89 -3.30
N ALA A 347 -12.26 -10.54 -4.12
CA ALA A 347 -13.50 -9.97 -4.61
C ALA A 347 -14.68 -10.79 -4.08
N ALA A 348 -15.81 -10.15 -3.83
CA ALA A 348 -17.03 -10.81 -3.44
C ALA A 348 -18.19 -10.34 -4.33
N MET A 349 -19.08 -11.27 -4.68
CA MET A 349 -20.29 -10.95 -5.40
C MET A 349 -21.45 -11.88 -5.03
N ASN A 350 -22.65 -11.41 -5.27
CA ASN A 350 -23.83 -12.26 -5.22
C ASN A 350 -23.99 -13.02 -6.55
N PRO A 351 -24.67 -14.18 -6.57
CA PRO A 351 -24.85 -14.97 -7.79
C PRO A 351 -25.78 -14.31 -8.83
N CYS A 352 -26.60 -13.34 -8.40
CA CYS A 352 -27.47 -12.52 -9.24
C CYS A 352 -27.89 -11.25 -8.49
N LYS A 353 -28.63 -10.35 -9.14
CA LYS A 353 -29.09 -9.10 -8.55
C LYS A 353 -29.97 -9.28 -7.28
N CYS A 354 -30.84 -10.29 -7.22
CA CYS A 354 -31.62 -10.59 -6.02
C CYS A 354 -30.82 -11.37 -4.95
N GLY A 355 -29.67 -11.95 -5.32
CA GLY A 355 -28.79 -12.71 -4.42
C GLY A 355 -29.09 -14.18 -4.26
N TYR A 356 -30.15 -14.72 -4.85
CA TYR A 356 -30.66 -16.06 -4.56
C TYR A 356 -30.63 -17.05 -5.73
N TYR A 357 -29.89 -16.77 -6.79
CA TYR A 357 -29.73 -17.73 -7.89
C TYR A 357 -28.95 -18.96 -7.40
N GLY A 358 -29.54 -20.16 -7.59
CA GLY A 358 -28.98 -21.40 -7.07
C GLY A 358 -29.17 -21.66 -5.55
N HIS A 359 -29.88 -20.78 -4.83
CA HIS A 359 -30.09 -20.93 -3.40
C HIS A 359 -31.01 -22.13 -3.07
N PRO A 360 -30.64 -23.01 -2.12
CA PRO A 360 -31.37 -24.27 -1.87
C PRO A 360 -32.80 -24.07 -1.35
N THR A 361 -33.06 -22.99 -0.59
CA THR A 361 -34.34 -22.77 0.10
C THR A 361 -35.09 -21.51 -0.36
N ARG A 362 -34.46 -20.59 -1.10
CA ARG A 362 -35.08 -19.35 -1.57
C ARG A 362 -35.08 -19.28 -3.07
N ALA A 363 -36.25 -19.09 -3.68
CA ALA A 363 -36.37 -18.96 -5.12
C ALA A 363 -35.78 -17.64 -5.64
N CYS A 364 -35.00 -17.73 -6.70
CA CYS A 364 -34.50 -16.57 -7.42
C CYS A 364 -35.65 -15.89 -8.20
N THR A 365 -35.77 -14.58 -8.12
CA THR A 365 -36.77 -13.79 -8.83
C THR A 365 -36.26 -13.17 -10.15
N CYS A 366 -34.97 -13.36 -10.47
CA CYS A 366 -34.35 -12.81 -11.66
C CYS A 366 -34.64 -13.69 -12.89
N SER A 367 -34.90 -13.06 -14.03
CA SER A 367 -34.90 -13.79 -15.30
C SER A 367 -33.49 -14.25 -15.68
N PRO A 368 -33.34 -15.32 -16.49
CA PRO A 368 -32.03 -15.77 -16.95
C PRO A 368 -31.21 -14.67 -17.66
N SER A 369 -31.89 -13.80 -18.40
CA SER A 369 -31.23 -12.64 -19.04
C SER A 369 -30.72 -11.62 -18.02
N ALA A 370 -31.46 -11.34 -16.95
CA ALA A 370 -31.03 -10.44 -15.87
C ALA A 370 -29.84 -11.02 -15.09
N VAL A 371 -29.79 -12.33 -14.87
CA VAL A 371 -28.63 -13.01 -14.25
C VAL A 371 -27.39 -12.83 -15.13
N ARG A 372 -27.50 -13.15 -16.44
CA ARG A 372 -26.39 -12.97 -17.39
C ARG A 372 -25.92 -11.53 -17.45
N GLN A 373 -26.84 -10.56 -17.54
CA GLN A 373 -26.51 -9.12 -17.57
C GLN A 373 -25.80 -8.68 -16.29
N TYR A 374 -26.20 -9.16 -15.12
CA TYR A 374 -25.56 -8.85 -13.86
C TYR A 374 -24.12 -9.37 -13.81
N ARG A 375 -23.90 -10.62 -14.19
CA ARG A 375 -22.59 -11.26 -14.21
C ARG A 375 -21.66 -10.67 -15.26
N SER A 376 -22.17 -10.31 -16.43
CA SER A 376 -21.38 -9.69 -17.51
C SER A 376 -20.84 -8.29 -17.21
N ARG A 377 -21.26 -7.67 -16.08
CA ARG A 377 -20.65 -6.41 -15.60
C ARG A 377 -19.17 -6.61 -15.21
N VAL A 378 -18.81 -7.79 -14.76
CA VAL A 378 -17.42 -8.16 -14.49
C VAL A 378 -16.80 -8.62 -15.82
N SER A 379 -15.77 -7.91 -16.29
CA SER A 379 -15.15 -8.22 -17.57
C SER A 379 -14.38 -9.55 -17.55
N GLY A 380 -14.42 -10.30 -18.65
CA GLY A 380 -13.63 -11.53 -18.82
C GLY A 380 -12.13 -11.31 -18.51
N PRO A 381 -11.49 -10.24 -19.02
CA PRO A 381 -10.11 -9.93 -18.69
C PRO A 381 -9.81 -9.74 -17.19
N LEU A 382 -10.75 -9.28 -16.38
CA LEU A 382 -10.58 -9.20 -14.91
C LEU A 382 -10.73 -10.59 -14.28
N LEU A 383 -11.74 -11.37 -14.68
CA LEU A 383 -11.92 -12.76 -14.24
C LEU A 383 -10.70 -13.62 -14.58
N ASP A 384 -10.08 -13.34 -15.72
CA ASP A 384 -8.82 -13.96 -16.14
C ASP A 384 -7.64 -13.72 -15.18
N ARG A 385 -7.74 -12.81 -14.23
CA ARG A 385 -6.72 -12.51 -13.21
C ARG A 385 -7.08 -13.02 -11.82
N ILE A 386 -8.21 -13.70 -11.72
CA ILE A 386 -8.65 -14.37 -10.49
C ILE A 386 -8.30 -15.86 -10.60
N ASP A 387 -7.55 -16.38 -9.64
CA ASP A 387 -7.06 -17.76 -9.67
C ASP A 387 -8.05 -18.73 -9.04
N LEU A 388 -8.74 -18.31 -7.99
CA LEU A 388 -9.66 -19.12 -7.19
C LEU A 388 -11.07 -18.54 -7.23
N CYS A 389 -12.03 -19.30 -7.74
CA CYS A 389 -13.46 -18.97 -7.67
C CYS A 389 -14.13 -19.93 -6.69
N VAL A 390 -14.80 -19.40 -5.67
CA VAL A 390 -15.38 -20.20 -4.59
C VAL A 390 -16.85 -19.85 -4.41
N GLU A 391 -17.71 -20.84 -4.58
CA GLU A 391 -19.12 -20.72 -4.22
C GLU A 391 -19.29 -20.96 -2.71
N MET A 392 -20.07 -20.09 -2.09
CA MET A 392 -20.36 -20.13 -0.66
C MET A 392 -21.84 -20.40 -0.43
N ASP A 393 -22.13 -21.55 0.10
CA ASP A 393 -23.48 -21.94 0.49
C ASP A 393 -23.93 -21.26 1.79
N PRO A 394 -25.22 -21.11 2.03
CA PRO A 394 -25.72 -20.69 3.33
C PRO A 394 -25.31 -21.68 4.42
N VAL A 395 -24.83 -21.16 5.55
CA VAL A 395 -24.45 -21.97 6.70
C VAL A 395 -25.71 -22.58 7.33
N ALA A 396 -25.71 -23.88 7.57
CA ALA A 396 -26.81 -24.56 8.23
C ALA A 396 -26.90 -24.17 9.71
N PHE A 397 -28.11 -24.17 10.28
CA PHE A 397 -28.32 -23.80 11.69
C PHE A 397 -27.46 -24.67 12.64
N ASP A 398 -27.33 -25.93 12.38
CA ASP A 398 -26.54 -26.85 13.19
C ASP A 398 -25.05 -26.54 13.15
N GLU A 399 -24.53 -26.06 12.02
CA GLU A 399 -23.13 -25.64 11.88
C GLU A 399 -22.82 -24.37 12.71
N LEU A 400 -23.81 -23.49 12.92
CA LEU A 400 -23.65 -22.30 13.76
C LEU A 400 -23.56 -22.64 15.25
N HIS A 401 -24.07 -23.81 15.65
CA HIS A 401 -24.09 -24.27 17.04
C HIS A 401 -23.13 -25.43 17.30
N THR A 402 -22.32 -25.82 16.31
CA THR A 402 -21.32 -26.88 16.48
C THR A 402 -20.25 -26.43 17.46
N SER A 403 -20.07 -27.18 18.53
CA SER A 403 -19.07 -26.92 19.58
C SER A 403 -17.63 -27.29 19.19
N THR A 404 -17.41 -27.81 17.98
CA THR A 404 -16.05 -28.10 17.51
C THR A 404 -15.37 -26.80 17.10
N PRO A 405 -14.29 -26.37 17.79
CA PRO A 405 -13.59 -25.15 17.42
C PRO A 405 -13.04 -25.26 15.99
N ALA A 406 -13.32 -24.26 15.19
CA ALA A 406 -12.68 -24.14 13.89
C ALA A 406 -11.17 -23.87 14.08
N GLU A 407 -10.33 -24.27 13.10
CA GLU A 407 -8.88 -23.97 13.14
C GLU A 407 -8.65 -22.47 13.31
N SER A 408 -7.76 -22.14 14.25
CA SER A 408 -7.41 -20.74 14.54
C SER A 408 -6.57 -20.10 13.41
N SER A 409 -6.58 -18.78 13.32
CA SER A 409 -5.67 -18.06 12.43
C SER A 409 -4.20 -18.43 12.67
N ALA A 410 -3.82 -18.73 13.91
CA ALA A 410 -2.45 -19.12 14.25
C ALA A 410 -2.08 -20.50 13.63
N ASP A 411 -3.01 -21.46 13.63
CA ASP A 411 -2.75 -22.78 13.06
C ASP A 411 -2.73 -22.75 11.53
N LEU A 412 -3.68 -22.03 10.92
CA LEU A 412 -3.69 -21.82 9.47
C LEU A 412 -2.43 -21.07 8.99
N ARG A 413 -1.97 -20.08 9.75
CA ARG A 413 -0.74 -19.34 9.47
C ARG A 413 0.50 -20.22 9.50
N LYS A 414 0.60 -21.18 10.43
CA LYS A 414 1.70 -22.16 10.45
C LYS A 414 1.79 -22.93 9.15
N GLN A 415 0.64 -23.39 8.60
CA GLN A 415 0.59 -24.08 7.31
C GLN A 415 1.05 -23.17 6.16
N VAL A 416 0.56 -21.91 6.14
CA VAL A 416 0.94 -20.91 5.13
C VAL A 416 2.43 -20.60 5.19
N LEU A 417 2.98 -20.37 6.37
CA LEU A 417 4.41 -20.08 6.56
C LEU A 417 5.30 -21.25 6.13
N ALA A 418 4.91 -22.48 6.41
CA ALA A 418 5.63 -23.68 5.96
C ALA A 418 5.69 -23.76 4.42
N ALA A 419 4.55 -23.56 3.75
CA ALA A 419 4.50 -23.53 2.28
C ALA A 419 5.31 -22.37 1.69
N ARG A 420 5.25 -21.17 2.30
CA ARG A 420 6.04 -20.01 1.88
C ARG A 420 7.55 -20.22 2.06
N ALA A 421 7.97 -20.92 3.11
CA ALA A 421 9.37 -21.26 3.32
C ALA A 421 9.89 -22.22 2.21
N VAL A 422 9.06 -23.15 1.73
CA VAL A 422 9.38 -24.01 0.58
C VAL A 422 9.53 -23.17 -0.69
N GLN A 423 8.62 -22.24 -0.94
CA GLN A 423 8.66 -21.33 -2.08
C GLN A 423 9.88 -20.42 -2.04
N ALA A 424 10.18 -19.81 -0.90
CA ALA A 424 11.35 -18.93 -0.70
C ALA A 424 12.66 -19.66 -1.04
N ARG A 425 12.83 -20.92 -0.56
CA ARG A 425 14.00 -21.74 -0.91
C ARG A 425 14.07 -22.05 -2.42
N ARG A 426 12.92 -22.34 -3.05
CA ARG A 426 12.85 -22.64 -4.48
C ARG A 426 13.21 -21.42 -5.32
N TYR A 427 12.74 -20.23 -4.95
CA TYR A 427 12.92 -18.99 -5.71
C TYR A 427 14.17 -18.20 -5.34
N ALA A 428 14.98 -18.69 -4.41
CA ALA A 428 16.33 -18.17 -4.18
C ALA A 428 17.32 -18.51 -5.30
N ALA A 429 16.95 -19.46 -6.20
CA ALA A 429 17.79 -19.85 -7.33
C ALA A 429 17.76 -18.77 -8.46
N PRO A 430 18.84 -18.64 -9.26
CA PRO A 430 18.89 -17.74 -10.41
C PRO A 430 17.73 -17.99 -11.39
N GLY A 431 17.16 -16.92 -11.94
CA GLY A 431 16.04 -16.96 -12.89
C GLY A 431 14.66 -16.85 -12.23
N TYR A 432 14.62 -16.53 -10.92
CA TYR A 432 13.39 -16.26 -10.17
C TYR A 432 13.45 -14.89 -9.46
N GLU A 433 14.25 -13.96 -9.99
CA GLU A 433 14.40 -12.63 -9.40
C GLU A 433 13.04 -11.93 -9.26
N GLY A 434 12.73 -11.46 -8.06
CA GLY A 434 11.46 -10.79 -7.75
C GLY A 434 10.26 -11.72 -7.50
N VAL A 435 10.38 -13.04 -7.71
CA VAL A 435 9.32 -14.01 -7.42
C VAL A 435 9.31 -14.33 -5.93
N ARG A 436 8.19 -14.04 -5.25
CA ARG A 436 8.00 -14.31 -3.82
C ARG A 436 7.00 -15.43 -3.54
N CYS A 437 6.15 -15.77 -4.52
CA CYS A 437 5.10 -16.78 -4.38
C CYS A 437 4.68 -17.37 -5.73
N ASN A 438 3.96 -18.48 -5.68
CA ASN A 438 3.61 -19.24 -6.88
C ASN A 438 2.75 -18.44 -7.88
N ALA A 439 1.87 -17.54 -7.42
CA ALA A 439 1.04 -16.72 -8.31
C ALA A 439 1.86 -15.79 -9.23
N GLN A 440 3.09 -15.43 -8.83
CA GLN A 440 3.96 -14.53 -9.57
C GLN A 440 4.82 -15.23 -10.65
N LEU A 441 4.73 -16.57 -10.76
CA LEU A 441 5.48 -17.31 -11.76
C LEU A 441 5.06 -16.92 -13.17
N THR A 442 6.03 -16.66 -14.02
CA THR A 442 5.81 -16.51 -15.48
C THR A 442 5.52 -17.86 -16.14
N ALA A 443 4.92 -17.89 -17.33
CA ALA A 443 4.63 -19.12 -18.05
C ALA A 443 5.86 -20.02 -18.24
N GLY A 444 7.03 -19.44 -18.49
CA GLY A 444 8.29 -20.17 -18.60
C GLY A 444 8.74 -20.80 -17.27
N GLN A 445 8.54 -20.09 -16.16
CA GLN A 445 8.86 -20.59 -14.82
C GLN A 445 7.87 -21.68 -14.37
N VAL A 446 6.57 -21.55 -14.69
CA VAL A 446 5.55 -22.57 -14.42
C VAL A 446 5.97 -23.92 -14.98
N ARG A 447 6.43 -23.98 -16.24
CA ARG A 447 6.89 -25.24 -16.87
C ARG A 447 8.07 -25.89 -16.17
N ARG A 448 8.94 -25.10 -15.54
CA ARG A 448 10.11 -25.61 -14.80
C ARG A 448 9.76 -26.09 -13.40
N VAL A 449 8.85 -25.39 -12.72
CA VAL A 449 8.51 -25.60 -11.30
C VAL A 449 7.40 -26.63 -11.13
N CYS A 450 6.42 -26.66 -12.04
CA CYS A 450 5.22 -27.50 -11.94
C CYS A 450 5.44 -28.86 -12.63
N ARG A 451 6.42 -29.63 -12.13
CA ARG A 451 6.64 -31.01 -12.60
C ARG A 451 5.53 -31.91 -12.05
N MET A 452 4.99 -32.78 -12.89
CA MET A 452 3.83 -33.62 -12.59
C MET A 452 4.17 -35.10 -12.56
N THR A 453 3.36 -35.89 -11.88
CA THR A 453 3.33 -37.35 -12.05
C THR A 453 2.68 -37.70 -13.40
N PRO A 454 2.98 -38.88 -13.99
CA PRO A 454 2.33 -39.30 -15.24
C PRO A 454 0.80 -39.40 -15.15
N ALA A 455 0.26 -39.66 -13.96
CA ALA A 455 -1.16 -39.71 -13.71
C ALA A 455 -1.79 -38.32 -13.72
N ALA A 456 -1.17 -37.35 -13.04
CA ALA A 456 -1.58 -35.94 -13.06
C ALA A 456 -1.52 -35.35 -14.47
N GLU A 457 -0.50 -35.71 -15.28
CA GLU A 457 -0.40 -35.22 -16.66
C GLU A 457 -1.56 -35.74 -17.53
N ARG A 458 -1.92 -37.01 -17.41
CA ARG A 458 -3.11 -37.58 -18.11
C ARG A 458 -4.39 -36.87 -17.70
N LEU A 459 -4.58 -36.63 -16.40
CA LEU A 459 -5.73 -35.91 -15.86
C LEU A 459 -5.81 -34.48 -16.41
N LEU A 460 -4.70 -33.74 -16.42
CA LEU A 460 -4.65 -32.38 -16.94
C LEU A 460 -5.00 -32.33 -18.43
N ARG A 461 -4.47 -33.27 -19.25
CA ARG A 461 -4.78 -33.37 -20.67
C ARG A 461 -6.28 -33.62 -20.90
N ALA A 462 -6.86 -34.58 -20.19
CA ALA A 462 -8.29 -34.87 -20.28
C ALA A 462 -9.13 -33.66 -19.89
N SER A 463 -8.75 -32.96 -18.80
CA SER A 463 -9.44 -31.76 -18.34
C SER A 463 -9.29 -30.59 -19.32
N TYR A 464 -8.13 -30.44 -19.98
CA TYR A 464 -7.89 -29.40 -20.96
C TYR A 464 -8.86 -29.50 -22.13
N ASP A 465 -9.04 -30.71 -22.67
CA ASP A 465 -9.93 -30.99 -23.81
C ASP A 465 -11.40 -30.85 -23.40
N THR A 466 -11.79 -31.46 -22.28
CA THR A 466 -13.19 -31.47 -21.80
C THR A 466 -13.67 -30.09 -21.38
N LEU A 467 -12.82 -29.35 -20.70
CA LEU A 467 -13.14 -28.01 -20.20
C LEU A 467 -12.82 -26.89 -21.21
N GLY A 468 -12.19 -27.14 -22.37
CA GLY A 468 -11.79 -26.15 -23.38
C GLY A 468 -10.94 -25.02 -22.74
N LEU A 469 -9.93 -25.39 -21.94
CA LEU A 469 -9.12 -24.43 -21.21
C LEU A 469 -8.28 -23.57 -22.15
N SER A 470 -8.15 -22.28 -21.85
CA SER A 470 -7.17 -21.43 -22.51
C SER A 470 -5.76 -21.68 -21.93
N ALA A 471 -4.71 -21.30 -22.67
CA ALA A 471 -3.34 -21.40 -22.17
C ALA A 471 -3.12 -20.64 -20.85
N ARG A 472 -3.79 -19.49 -20.67
CA ARG A 472 -3.75 -18.72 -19.41
C ARG A 472 -4.44 -19.48 -18.26
N ALA A 473 -5.57 -20.12 -18.53
CA ALA A 473 -6.27 -20.94 -17.54
C ALA A 473 -5.42 -22.15 -17.11
N HIS A 474 -4.76 -22.83 -18.08
CA HIS A 474 -3.82 -23.89 -17.82
C HIS A 474 -2.71 -23.48 -16.86
N ASP A 475 -2.02 -22.38 -17.14
CA ASP A 475 -0.90 -21.91 -16.29
C ASP A 475 -1.38 -21.52 -14.88
N ARG A 476 -2.59 -20.98 -14.74
CA ARG A 476 -3.19 -20.66 -13.43
C ARG A 476 -3.49 -21.90 -12.62
N ILE A 477 -4.12 -22.89 -13.24
CA ILE A 477 -4.38 -24.19 -12.59
C ILE A 477 -3.07 -24.77 -12.05
N LEU A 478 -1.99 -24.74 -12.85
CA LEU A 478 -0.70 -25.25 -12.41
C LEU A 478 -0.09 -24.46 -11.25
N ARG A 479 -0.23 -23.13 -11.21
CA ARG A 479 0.22 -22.31 -10.07
C ARG A 479 -0.54 -22.65 -8.80
N VAL A 480 -1.87 -22.84 -8.89
CA VAL A 480 -2.72 -23.25 -7.76
C VAL A 480 -2.34 -24.66 -7.31
N ALA A 481 -2.26 -25.63 -8.24
CA ALA A 481 -1.86 -27.00 -7.95
C ALA A 481 -0.46 -27.06 -7.30
N ARG A 482 0.49 -26.21 -7.74
CA ARG A 482 1.81 -26.11 -7.09
C ARG A 482 1.68 -25.62 -5.64
N THR A 483 0.78 -24.68 -5.38
CA THR A 483 0.54 -24.20 -4.01
C THR A 483 -0.09 -25.28 -3.14
N VAL A 484 -1.06 -26.04 -3.66
CA VAL A 484 -1.66 -27.18 -2.96
C VAL A 484 -0.60 -28.24 -2.62
N ALA A 485 0.25 -28.57 -3.59
CA ALA A 485 1.35 -29.51 -3.37
C ALA A 485 2.41 -28.98 -2.38
N ASP A 486 2.69 -27.68 -2.37
CA ASP A 486 3.58 -27.06 -1.37
C ASP A 486 2.99 -27.14 0.05
N LEU A 487 1.68 -26.92 0.20
CA LEU A 487 0.96 -27.08 1.47
C LEU A 487 0.98 -28.53 1.96
N ALA A 488 0.95 -29.52 1.03
CA ALA A 488 1.04 -30.94 1.33
C ALA A 488 2.50 -31.45 1.47
N GLY A 489 3.52 -30.59 1.28
CA GLY A 489 4.93 -30.98 1.33
C GLY A 489 5.39 -31.85 0.15
N LYS A 490 4.63 -31.89 -0.95
CA LYS A 490 4.92 -32.74 -2.12
C LYS A 490 5.84 -32.02 -3.12
N GLN A 491 6.82 -32.73 -3.66
CA GLN A 491 7.73 -32.17 -4.67
C GLN A 491 7.13 -32.14 -6.08
N LEU A 492 6.39 -33.15 -6.46
CA LEU A 492 5.68 -33.25 -7.73
C LEU A 492 4.20 -32.94 -7.54
N LEU A 493 3.57 -32.44 -8.59
CA LEU A 493 2.12 -32.33 -8.65
C LEU A 493 1.53 -33.72 -8.87
N ASP A 494 0.70 -34.16 -7.97
CA ASP A 494 -0.08 -35.38 -8.09
C ASP A 494 -1.53 -35.10 -8.52
N GLU A 495 -2.31 -36.15 -8.68
CA GLU A 495 -3.71 -36.04 -9.08
C GLU A 495 -4.56 -35.29 -8.07
N GLU A 496 -4.30 -35.46 -6.76
CA GLU A 496 -5.04 -34.77 -5.69
C GLU A 496 -4.86 -33.25 -5.77
N ALA A 497 -3.59 -32.79 -5.89
CA ALA A 497 -3.29 -31.37 -6.01
C ALA A 497 -3.90 -30.73 -7.26
N LEU A 498 -3.95 -31.51 -8.37
CA LEU A 498 -4.54 -31.05 -9.61
C LEU A 498 -6.06 -31.01 -9.56
N LEU A 499 -6.71 -32.02 -8.98
CA LEU A 499 -8.16 -32.08 -8.79
C LEU A 499 -8.65 -30.93 -7.91
N GLU A 500 -7.95 -30.68 -6.78
CA GLU A 500 -8.28 -29.56 -5.92
C GLU A 500 -8.16 -28.21 -6.68
N ALA A 501 -7.11 -28.01 -7.47
CA ALA A 501 -6.94 -26.80 -8.27
C ALA A 501 -8.02 -26.65 -9.35
N LEU A 502 -8.43 -27.74 -9.98
CA LEU A 502 -9.49 -27.75 -11.00
C LEU A 502 -10.86 -27.41 -10.39
N GLN A 503 -11.13 -27.84 -9.15
CA GLN A 503 -12.39 -27.56 -8.46
C GLN A 503 -12.67 -26.05 -8.36
N TYR A 504 -11.65 -25.25 -8.06
CA TYR A 504 -11.78 -23.78 -7.99
C TYR A 504 -11.98 -23.11 -9.35
N ARG A 505 -11.85 -23.86 -10.45
CA ARG A 505 -12.00 -23.33 -11.82
C ARG A 505 -13.24 -23.83 -12.53
N ALA A 506 -13.75 -25.01 -12.18
CA ALA A 506 -14.93 -25.59 -12.80
C ALA A 506 -16.19 -24.72 -12.65
N GLN A 507 -16.22 -23.92 -11.59
CA GLN A 507 -17.31 -22.99 -11.29
C GLN A 507 -17.42 -21.81 -12.28
N GLU A 508 -16.35 -21.48 -13.01
CA GLU A 508 -16.36 -20.41 -14.05
C GLU A 508 -17.20 -20.81 -15.29
N LYS A 509 -17.40 -22.11 -15.54
CA LYS A 509 -18.07 -22.62 -16.74
C LYS A 509 -19.56 -22.90 -16.60
N VAL A 510 -20.07 -22.99 -15.39
CA VAL A 510 -21.53 -23.09 -15.15
C VAL A 510 -22.27 -21.82 -15.64
N GLU A 511 -21.53 -20.84 -16.16
CA GLU A 511 -22.02 -19.52 -16.52
C GLU A 511 -22.19 -19.28 -18.03
N THR A 512 -21.87 -20.25 -18.88
CA THR A 512 -22.01 -20.07 -20.35
C THR A 512 -23.36 -20.59 -20.88
N PHE A 513 -24.36 -20.77 -20.02
CA PHE A 513 -25.72 -21.15 -20.44
C PHE A 513 -26.77 -20.10 -20.09
#